data_46b426fea6b785402340f401843e2fc3
#
_entry.id   46b426fea6b785402340f401843e2fc3
#
_cell.length_a   1.000
_cell.length_b   1.000
_cell.length_c   1.000
_cell.angle_alpha   90.00
_cell.angle_beta   90.00
_cell.angle_gamma   90.00
#
_symmetry.space_group_name_H-M   'P 1'
#
loop_
_entity.id
_entity.type
_entity.pdbx_description
1 polymer ?
#
loop_
_entity_poly.entity_id
_entity_poly.type
_entity_poly.pdbx_seq_one_letter_code
_entity_poly.pdbx_strand_id
1 'polypeptide(L)'
;MAANLLHSMARKKNHKTGPLPPRNGLGATRARVPDGESILAVDFIWHLVATQRHRHPDDDRDAVLARFAEGLVVKRDGSNLSPDTWLEPGTDVFFYRRPAPEPPVPFTITTVFEDDDVLVVDKPPFLATMPRASHITETATVRLRRATGNEELTPAHRLDRATSGLLLLTKRREIRGAYQELFARREVSKEYEAIAPLLDAPSAPWRHHLDKQPGEPAARVIPEAEPNAETVVADVTRLDATVEDALSSRYGVTGPLGRYVLQPITGRTHQLRVQMMVEAAPILGDRIYPTLLPAETEDFSL
;
A
#
# COMPACT_ATOMS: atom_id res chain seq x y z
N MET A 1 29.31 12.11 -2.71
CA MET A 1 29.88 10.73 -2.66
C MET A 1 28.85 9.62 -2.87
N ALA A 2 27.56 9.84 -2.68
CA ALA A 2 26.50 8.81 -2.88
C ALA A 2 26.24 8.44 -4.35
N ALA A 3 26.45 9.35 -5.29
CA ALA A 3 26.16 9.11 -6.71
C ALA A 3 27.08 8.07 -7.39
N ASN A 4 28.31 7.89 -6.91
CA ASN A 4 29.27 6.97 -7.51
C ASN A 4 29.13 5.51 -7.06
N LEU A 5 28.42 5.22 -5.99
CA LEU A 5 28.18 3.83 -5.55
C LEU A 5 27.08 3.12 -6.36
N LEU A 6 26.16 3.87 -6.94
CA LEU A 6 25.02 3.32 -7.71
C LEU A 6 25.43 2.83 -9.12
N HIS A 7 26.53 3.35 -9.67
CA HIS A 7 26.96 2.98 -11.04
C HIS A 7 27.64 1.61 -11.14
N SER A 8 28.09 1.03 -10.05
CA SER A 8 28.89 -0.22 -10.05
C SER A 8 28.05 -1.51 -9.94
N MET A 9 26.74 -1.43 -9.69
CA MET A 9 25.91 -2.62 -9.39
C MET A 9 24.93 -3.05 -10.50
N ALA A 10 25.01 -2.49 -11.68
CA ALA A 10 24.16 -2.87 -12.81
C ALA A 10 24.59 -4.22 -13.43
N ARG A 11 24.49 -5.32 -12.69
CA ARG A 11 24.44 -6.66 -13.29
C ARG A 11 23.09 -6.82 -13.98
N LYS A 12 23.08 -6.79 -15.32
CA LYS A 12 21.95 -7.15 -16.18
C LYS A 12 21.39 -8.53 -15.82
N LYS A 13 20.47 -8.60 -14.86
CA LYS A 13 19.55 -9.72 -14.77
C LYS A 13 18.40 -9.42 -15.75
N ASN A 14 18.35 -10.14 -16.85
CA ASN A 14 17.21 -10.18 -17.77
C ASN A 14 15.97 -10.67 -16.98
N HIS A 15 15.30 -9.77 -16.29
CA HIS A 15 13.99 -10.05 -15.69
C HIS A 15 12.94 -9.89 -16.79
N LYS A 16 12.51 -11.02 -17.37
CA LYS A 16 11.40 -11.05 -18.31
C LYS A 16 10.20 -10.33 -17.68
N THR A 17 9.69 -9.32 -18.36
CA THR A 17 8.32 -8.82 -18.16
C THR A 17 7.37 -10.01 -18.23
N GLY A 18 6.28 -9.99 -17.46
CA GLY A 18 5.27 -11.05 -17.54
C GLY A 18 4.74 -11.18 -18.98
N PRO A 19 4.11 -12.32 -19.33
CA PRO A 19 3.65 -12.59 -20.69
C PRO A 19 2.54 -11.62 -21.16
N LEU A 20 1.88 -10.93 -20.24
CA LEU A 20 0.90 -9.89 -20.53
C LEU A 20 1.41 -8.54 -20.02
N PRO A 21 1.37 -7.47 -20.86
CA PRO A 21 1.79 -6.13 -20.43
C PRO A 21 0.80 -5.56 -19.39
N PRO A 22 1.22 -4.59 -18.57
CA PRO A 22 0.28 -3.84 -17.75
C PRO A 22 -0.77 -3.12 -18.60
N ARG A 23 -1.98 -2.94 -18.03
CA ARG A 23 -3.08 -2.20 -18.64
C ARG A 23 -3.68 -1.22 -17.64
N ASN A 24 -3.80 0.04 -18.03
CA ASN A 24 -4.38 1.09 -17.19
C ASN A 24 -3.78 1.15 -15.77
N GLY A 25 -2.46 1.03 -15.66
CA GLY A 25 -1.72 1.08 -14.40
C GLY A 25 -1.74 -0.23 -13.60
N LEU A 26 -2.41 -1.28 -14.07
CA LEU A 26 -2.53 -2.57 -13.40
C LEU A 26 -1.80 -3.68 -14.18
N GLY A 27 -1.03 -4.48 -13.45
CA GLY A 27 -0.41 -5.67 -14.01
C GLY A 27 -1.39 -6.85 -14.14
N ALA A 28 -1.06 -7.80 -15.02
CA ALA A 28 -1.79 -9.06 -15.09
C ALA A 28 -1.63 -9.86 -13.78
N THR A 29 -2.67 -10.59 -13.43
CA THR A 29 -2.64 -11.55 -12.32
C THR A 29 -1.93 -12.82 -12.77
N ARG A 30 -0.97 -13.29 -11.99
CA ARG A 30 -0.43 -14.63 -12.08
C ARG A 30 -1.17 -15.52 -11.08
N ALA A 31 -1.69 -16.63 -11.55
CA ALA A 31 -2.26 -17.68 -10.72
C ALA A 31 -1.57 -19.01 -11.05
N ARG A 32 -1.33 -19.83 -10.01
CA ARG A 32 -0.77 -21.17 -10.16
C ARG A 32 -1.86 -22.18 -9.89
N VAL A 33 -1.99 -23.15 -10.79
CA VAL A 33 -2.91 -24.28 -10.60
C VAL A 33 -2.46 -25.05 -9.36
N PRO A 34 -3.35 -25.28 -8.37
CA PRO A 34 -3.02 -25.99 -7.15
C PRO A 34 -2.66 -27.46 -7.43
N ASP A 35 -2.04 -28.11 -6.45
CA ASP A 35 -1.79 -29.54 -6.50
C ASP A 35 -3.13 -30.30 -6.47
N GLY A 36 -3.22 -31.41 -7.19
CA GLY A 36 -4.43 -32.22 -7.32
C GLY A 36 -4.68 -32.67 -8.75
N GLU A 37 -5.93 -32.75 -9.15
CA GLU A 37 -6.34 -33.13 -10.50
C GLU A 37 -6.20 -31.96 -11.48
N SER A 38 -6.06 -32.30 -12.78
CA SER A 38 -6.09 -31.31 -13.87
C SER A 38 -7.47 -30.63 -13.89
N ILE A 39 -7.51 -29.36 -14.27
CA ILE A 39 -8.72 -28.53 -14.31
C ILE A 39 -8.85 -27.82 -15.66
N LEU A 40 -10.07 -27.64 -16.16
CA LEU A 40 -10.29 -26.84 -17.37
C LEU A 40 -9.90 -25.37 -17.12
N ALA A 41 -9.23 -24.75 -18.08
CA ALA A 41 -8.76 -23.39 -17.97
C ALA A 41 -9.89 -22.40 -17.66
N VAL A 42 -11.05 -22.55 -18.28
CA VAL A 42 -12.24 -21.70 -18.01
C VAL A 42 -12.73 -21.86 -16.57
N ASP A 43 -12.76 -23.07 -16.04
CA ASP A 43 -13.25 -23.34 -14.68
C ASP A 43 -12.25 -22.85 -13.64
N PHE A 44 -10.95 -22.98 -13.90
CA PHE A 44 -9.90 -22.42 -13.04
C PHE A 44 -10.00 -20.90 -12.96
N ILE A 45 -10.08 -20.20 -14.10
CA ILE A 45 -10.20 -18.74 -14.11
C ILE A 45 -11.52 -18.27 -13.50
N TRP A 46 -12.63 -18.97 -13.81
CA TRP A 46 -13.93 -18.67 -13.21
C TRP A 46 -13.90 -18.83 -11.68
N HIS A 47 -13.32 -19.90 -11.17
CA HIS A 47 -13.15 -20.09 -9.73
C HIS A 47 -12.41 -18.92 -9.09
N LEU A 48 -11.29 -18.49 -9.67
CA LEU A 48 -10.51 -17.35 -9.18
C LEU A 48 -11.27 -16.02 -9.22
N VAL A 49 -12.15 -15.83 -10.20
CA VAL A 49 -12.99 -14.64 -10.32
C VAL A 49 -14.17 -14.72 -9.35
N ALA A 50 -14.88 -15.83 -9.32
CA ALA A 50 -16.10 -16.00 -8.52
C ALA A 50 -15.82 -15.93 -7.00
N THR A 51 -14.65 -16.39 -6.57
CA THR A 51 -14.24 -16.39 -5.14
C THR A 51 -13.58 -15.08 -4.69
N GLN A 52 -13.49 -14.06 -5.54
CA GLN A 52 -12.97 -12.75 -5.13
C GLN A 52 -13.91 -12.09 -4.13
N ARG A 53 -13.36 -11.63 -3.00
CA ARG A 53 -14.13 -10.88 -1.99
C ARG A 53 -14.76 -9.59 -2.54
N HIS A 54 -14.07 -8.92 -3.46
CA HIS A 54 -14.50 -7.68 -4.12
C HIS A 54 -14.49 -7.90 -5.64
N ARG A 55 -15.45 -8.70 -6.12
CA ARG A 55 -15.64 -8.98 -7.54
C ARG A 55 -16.42 -7.85 -8.20
N HIS A 56 -16.03 -7.48 -9.44
CA HIS A 56 -16.88 -6.61 -10.26
C HIS A 56 -18.23 -7.28 -10.52
N PRO A 57 -19.38 -6.58 -10.40
CA PRO A 57 -20.69 -7.19 -10.63
C PRO A 57 -20.80 -7.90 -11.99
N ASP A 58 -20.30 -7.26 -13.05
CA ASP A 58 -20.34 -7.79 -14.43
C ASP A 58 -19.12 -8.66 -14.78
N ASP A 59 -18.34 -9.11 -13.80
CA ASP A 59 -17.25 -10.06 -14.05
C ASP A 59 -17.77 -11.48 -13.88
N ASP A 60 -18.70 -11.86 -14.75
CA ASP A 60 -19.37 -13.14 -14.81
C ASP A 60 -18.61 -14.16 -15.68
N ARG A 61 -19.23 -15.32 -15.92
CA ARG A 61 -18.63 -16.38 -16.72
C ARG A 61 -18.46 -15.99 -18.20
N ASP A 62 -19.36 -15.17 -18.73
CA ASP A 62 -19.27 -14.69 -20.10
C ASP A 62 -18.11 -13.70 -20.27
N ALA A 63 -17.91 -12.84 -19.28
CA ALA A 63 -16.72 -11.97 -19.23
C ALA A 63 -15.41 -12.77 -19.11
N VAL A 64 -15.41 -13.92 -18.45
CA VAL A 64 -14.26 -14.84 -18.44
C VAL A 64 -14.03 -15.44 -19.81
N LEU A 65 -15.09 -15.93 -20.50
CA LEU A 65 -14.98 -16.48 -21.86
C LEU A 65 -14.50 -15.43 -22.87
N ALA A 66 -14.96 -14.18 -22.75
CA ALA A 66 -14.48 -13.08 -23.58
C ALA A 66 -12.95 -12.88 -23.46
N ARG A 67 -12.37 -13.00 -22.26
CA ARG A 67 -10.90 -12.91 -22.06
C ARG A 67 -10.15 -13.99 -22.85
N PHE A 68 -10.68 -15.20 -22.95
CA PHE A 68 -10.07 -16.25 -23.77
C PHE A 68 -10.15 -15.89 -25.26
N ALA A 69 -11.31 -15.44 -25.74
CA ALA A 69 -11.50 -15.02 -27.13
C ALA A 69 -10.58 -13.86 -27.52
N GLU A 70 -10.30 -12.95 -26.60
CA GLU A 70 -9.39 -11.80 -26.78
C GLU A 70 -7.91 -12.15 -26.62
N GLY A 71 -7.55 -13.41 -26.30
CA GLY A 71 -6.17 -13.82 -26.06
C GLY A 71 -5.56 -13.22 -24.77
N LEU A 72 -6.39 -12.94 -23.77
CA LEU A 72 -5.98 -12.32 -22.50
C LEU A 72 -5.80 -13.33 -21.36
N VAL A 73 -5.83 -14.62 -21.69
CA VAL A 73 -5.51 -15.72 -20.78
C VAL A 73 -4.36 -16.51 -21.39
N VAL A 74 -3.18 -16.44 -20.77
CA VAL A 74 -1.96 -16.99 -21.36
C VAL A 74 -1.15 -17.81 -20.35
N LYS A 75 -0.30 -18.70 -20.86
CA LYS A 75 0.76 -19.37 -20.07
C LYS A 75 1.97 -18.45 -19.84
N ARG A 76 2.92 -18.94 -19.06
CA ARG A 76 4.18 -18.22 -18.77
C ARG A 76 5.01 -17.89 -20.02
N ASP A 77 4.93 -18.71 -21.05
CA ASP A 77 5.62 -18.50 -22.33
C ASP A 77 4.92 -17.53 -23.27
N GLY A 78 3.74 -17.03 -22.87
CA GLY A 78 2.91 -16.13 -23.66
C GLY A 78 1.93 -16.84 -24.60
N SER A 79 1.92 -18.17 -24.65
CA SER A 79 0.96 -18.91 -25.47
C SER A 79 -0.46 -18.75 -24.94
N ASN A 80 -1.42 -18.47 -25.85
CA ASN A 80 -2.81 -18.33 -25.50
C ASN A 80 -3.39 -19.67 -25.02
N LEU A 81 -4.29 -19.59 -24.05
CA LEU A 81 -5.11 -20.70 -23.60
C LEU A 81 -6.48 -20.69 -24.24
N SER A 82 -7.00 -21.85 -24.57
CA SER A 82 -8.41 -22.05 -24.92
C SER A 82 -9.22 -22.39 -23.66
N PRO A 83 -10.51 -22.03 -23.60
CA PRO A 83 -11.37 -22.35 -22.45
C PRO A 83 -11.39 -23.82 -22.06
N ASP A 84 -11.31 -24.70 -23.05
CA ASP A 84 -11.34 -26.17 -22.96
C ASP A 84 -9.96 -26.82 -22.74
N THR A 85 -8.90 -26.00 -22.60
CA THR A 85 -7.56 -26.52 -22.30
C THR A 85 -7.52 -27.09 -20.89
N TRP A 86 -7.08 -28.34 -20.74
CA TRP A 86 -6.76 -28.94 -19.44
C TRP A 86 -5.44 -28.39 -18.91
N LEU A 87 -5.47 -27.88 -17.70
CA LEU A 87 -4.32 -27.33 -16.98
C LEU A 87 -3.83 -28.35 -15.96
N GLU A 88 -2.56 -28.72 -16.07
CA GLU A 88 -1.90 -29.56 -15.09
C GLU A 88 -1.54 -28.80 -13.82
N PRO A 89 -1.51 -29.47 -12.63
CA PRO A 89 -1.02 -28.90 -11.39
C PRO A 89 0.33 -28.19 -11.57
N GLY A 90 0.51 -27.07 -10.91
CA GLY A 90 1.73 -26.29 -11.01
C GLY A 90 1.83 -25.37 -12.24
N THR A 91 0.89 -25.43 -13.18
CA THR A 91 0.83 -24.51 -14.34
C THR A 91 0.60 -23.08 -13.89
N ASP A 92 1.43 -22.14 -14.38
CA ASP A 92 1.22 -20.72 -14.17
C ASP A 92 0.34 -20.15 -15.30
N VAL A 93 -0.76 -19.50 -14.93
CA VAL A 93 -1.68 -18.82 -15.83
C VAL A 93 -1.66 -17.33 -15.53
N PHE A 94 -1.70 -16.51 -16.57
CA PHE A 94 -1.73 -15.05 -16.48
C PHE A 94 -2.99 -14.51 -17.14
N PHE A 95 -3.67 -13.58 -16.47
CA PHE A 95 -4.91 -12.96 -16.97
C PHE A 95 -5.15 -11.61 -16.30
N TYR A 96 -6.04 -10.80 -16.87
CA TYR A 96 -6.45 -9.55 -16.23
C TYR A 96 -7.72 -9.77 -15.39
N ARG A 97 -7.69 -9.29 -14.16
CA ARG A 97 -8.89 -9.14 -13.33
C ARG A 97 -9.62 -7.85 -13.71
N ARG A 98 -10.93 -7.86 -13.62
CA ARG A 98 -11.75 -6.67 -13.72
C ARG A 98 -11.93 -6.09 -12.31
N PRO A 99 -11.37 -4.91 -12.00
CA PRO A 99 -11.56 -4.30 -10.68
C PRO A 99 -13.03 -3.96 -10.45
N ALA A 100 -13.51 -4.15 -9.23
CA ALA A 100 -14.82 -3.61 -8.84
C ALA A 100 -14.82 -2.08 -8.94
N PRO A 101 -15.97 -1.45 -9.18
CA PRO A 101 -16.08 0.00 -9.09
C PRO A 101 -15.67 0.49 -7.71
N GLU A 102 -14.87 1.54 -7.68
CA GLU A 102 -14.41 2.20 -6.45
C GLU A 102 -14.87 3.65 -6.44
N PRO A 103 -15.35 4.20 -5.31
CA PRO A 103 -15.59 5.61 -5.18
C PRO A 103 -14.30 6.39 -5.47
N PRO A 104 -14.33 7.42 -6.35
CA PRO A 104 -13.15 8.21 -6.64
C PRO A 104 -12.72 9.01 -5.41
N VAL A 105 -11.45 8.91 -5.03
CA VAL A 105 -10.87 9.75 -3.97
C VAL A 105 -10.73 11.18 -4.52
N PRO A 106 -11.39 12.21 -3.93
CA PRO A 106 -11.52 13.54 -4.54
C PRO A 106 -10.29 14.43 -4.36
N PHE A 107 -9.13 13.85 -4.09
CA PHE A 107 -7.88 14.57 -3.88
C PHE A 107 -6.88 14.27 -4.98
N THR A 108 -6.08 15.27 -5.32
CA THR A 108 -5.00 15.17 -6.32
C THR A 108 -3.68 14.78 -5.67
N ILE A 109 -2.82 14.12 -6.43
CA ILE A 109 -1.44 13.84 -6.04
C ILE A 109 -0.57 14.97 -6.61
N THR A 110 0.22 15.62 -5.78
CA THR A 110 1.12 16.69 -6.20
C THR A 110 2.55 16.17 -6.33
N THR A 111 3.22 16.45 -7.44
CA THR A 111 4.64 16.15 -7.61
C THR A 111 5.48 17.16 -6.82
N VAL A 112 6.36 16.66 -5.97
CA VAL A 112 7.28 17.45 -5.15
C VAL A 112 8.67 17.50 -5.78
N PHE A 113 9.11 16.36 -6.32
CA PHE A 113 10.40 16.24 -7.00
C PHE A 113 10.34 15.16 -8.06
N GLU A 114 11.03 15.36 -9.17
CA GLU A 114 11.17 14.38 -10.24
C GLU A 114 12.52 14.52 -10.92
N ASP A 115 13.17 13.39 -11.20
CA ASP A 115 14.34 13.26 -12.07
C ASP A 115 14.21 12.04 -12.98
N ASP A 116 15.30 11.57 -13.56
CA ASP A 116 15.29 10.39 -14.44
C ASP A 116 15.04 9.07 -13.70
N ASP A 117 15.30 9.02 -12.42
CA ASP A 117 15.29 7.82 -11.60
C ASP A 117 14.08 7.74 -10.67
N VAL A 118 13.69 8.86 -10.07
CA VAL A 118 12.68 8.89 -9.04
C VAL A 118 11.59 9.93 -9.29
N LEU A 119 10.43 9.66 -8.74
CA LEU A 119 9.32 10.57 -8.60
C LEU A 119 8.95 10.62 -7.13
N VAL A 120 8.99 11.79 -6.53
CA VAL A 120 8.52 12.05 -5.16
C VAL A 120 7.24 12.87 -5.24
N VAL A 121 6.21 12.36 -4.60
CA VAL A 121 4.89 13.01 -4.60
C VAL A 121 4.39 13.23 -3.18
N ASP A 122 3.54 14.23 -3.03
CA ASP A 122 2.68 14.35 -1.85
C ASP A 122 1.43 13.49 -2.07
N LYS A 123 1.34 12.38 -1.35
CA LYS A 123 0.20 11.47 -1.40
C LYS A 123 -0.92 12.01 -0.50
N PRO A 124 -2.10 12.30 -1.03
CA PRO A 124 -3.22 12.75 -0.21
C PRO A 124 -3.70 11.64 0.75
N PRO A 125 -4.44 12.00 1.82
CA PRO A 125 -5.14 11.04 2.66
C PRO A 125 -6.19 10.26 1.85
N PHE A 126 -6.69 9.16 2.40
CA PHE A 126 -7.68 8.23 1.82
C PHE A 126 -7.23 7.49 0.55
N LEU A 127 -6.09 7.83 -0.03
CA LEU A 127 -5.54 7.14 -1.19
C LEU A 127 -4.55 6.05 -0.74
N ALA A 128 -4.82 4.80 -1.07
CA ALA A 128 -3.89 3.71 -0.79
C ALA A 128 -2.59 3.87 -1.61
N THR A 129 -1.45 3.42 -1.10
CA THR A 129 -0.19 3.50 -1.84
C THR A 129 -0.19 2.60 -3.07
N MET A 130 -0.68 1.36 -2.95
CA MET A 130 -0.67 0.35 -4.02
C MET A 130 -1.89 -0.56 -3.93
N PRO A 131 -2.26 -1.26 -5.02
CA PRO A 131 -3.43 -2.13 -5.06
C PRO A 131 -3.44 -3.17 -3.94
N ARG A 132 -4.52 -3.19 -3.16
CA ARG A 132 -4.76 -4.21 -2.13
C ARG A 132 -6.24 -4.23 -1.71
N ALA A 133 -6.79 -5.43 -1.48
CA ALA A 133 -8.15 -5.67 -1.00
C ALA A 133 -9.21 -4.96 -1.86
N SER A 134 -9.97 -4.01 -1.31
CA SER A 134 -11.00 -3.23 -2.00
C SER A 134 -10.45 -2.04 -2.80
N HIS A 135 -9.20 -1.63 -2.56
CA HIS A 135 -8.57 -0.49 -3.23
C HIS A 135 -7.61 -1.01 -4.30
N ILE A 136 -8.05 -1.01 -5.55
CA ILE A 136 -7.29 -1.52 -6.70
C ILE A 136 -6.94 -0.39 -7.66
N THR A 137 -7.92 0.40 -8.07
CA THR A 137 -7.75 1.48 -9.04
C THR A 137 -7.47 2.82 -8.37
N GLU A 138 -8.10 3.06 -7.22
CA GLU A 138 -7.92 4.27 -6.41
C GLU A 138 -6.72 4.13 -5.48
N THR A 139 -5.54 4.08 -6.11
CA THR A 139 -4.25 4.01 -5.42
C THR A 139 -3.25 4.98 -6.04
N ALA A 140 -2.30 5.48 -5.25
CA ALA A 140 -1.28 6.40 -5.74
C ALA A 140 -0.51 5.80 -6.92
N THR A 141 -0.10 4.53 -6.82
CA THR A 141 0.66 3.87 -7.89
C THR A 141 -0.13 3.78 -9.19
N VAL A 142 -1.40 3.39 -9.14
CA VAL A 142 -2.22 3.22 -10.37
C VAL A 142 -2.56 4.59 -10.98
N ARG A 143 -2.95 5.56 -10.18
CA ARG A 143 -3.20 6.93 -10.65
C ARG A 143 -1.96 7.54 -11.32
N LEU A 144 -0.79 7.41 -10.69
CA LEU A 144 0.47 7.94 -11.23
C LEU A 144 0.89 7.23 -12.50
N ARG A 145 0.78 5.91 -12.59
CA ARG A 145 1.05 5.17 -13.84
C ARG A 145 0.17 5.63 -14.99
N ARG A 146 -1.13 5.85 -14.73
CA ARG A 146 -2.07 6.38 -15.73
C ARG A 146 -1.71 7.80 -16.16
N ALA A 147 -1.39 8.67 -15.19
CA ALA A 147 -1.08 10.06 -15.47
C ALA A 147 0.23 10.26 -16.22
N THR A 148 1.26 9.46 -15.92
CA THR A 148 2.59 9.56 -16.52
C THR A 148 2.81 8.66 -17.73
N GLY A 149 1.93 7.66 -17.95
CA GLY A 149 2.15 6.60 -18.94
C GLY A 149 3.30 5.65 -18.58
N ASN A 150 3.90 5.77 -17.38
CA ASN A 150 5.00 4.92 -16.94
C ASN A 150 4.50 3.76 -16.08
N GLU A 151 4.30 2.61 -16.69
CA GLU A 151 3.86 1.38 -16.01
C GLU A 151 4.92 0.78 -15.09
N GLU A 152 6.18 1.25 -15.17
CA GLU A 152 7.26 0.80 -14.31
C GLU A 152 7.31 1.52 -12.95
N LEU A 153 6.57 2.61 -12.77
CA LEU A 153 6.51 3.30 -11.48
C LEU A 153 6.21 2.33 -10.35
N THR A 154 7.10 2.33 -9.36
CA THR A 154 6.96 1.42 -8.21
C THR A 154 7.35 2.15 -6.93
N PRO A 155 6.51 2.15 -5.89
CA PRO A 155 6.85 2.79 -4.64
C PRO A 155 8.02 2.06 -3.96
N ALA A 156 8.98 2.83 -3.44
CA ALA A 156 10.11 2.33 -2.67
C ALA A 156 9.70 2.00 -1.22
N HIS A 157 8.68 2.66 -0.72
CA HIS A 157 8.06 2.45 0.58
C HIS A 157 6.55 2.63 0.48
N ARG A 158 5.86 2.53 1.60
CA ARG A 158 4.41 2.74 1.65
C ARG A 158 4.00 3.67 2.79
N LEU A 159 2.95 4.43 2.55
CA LEU A 159 2.15 5.11 3.55
C LEU A 159 0.81 4.39 3.69
N ASP A 160 0.24 4.43 4.88
CA ASP A 160 -1.12 3.92 5.10
C ASP A 160 -2.14 4.76 4.31
N ARG A 161 -3.33 4.23 4.09
CA ARG A 161 -4.37 4.89 3.31
C ARG A 161 -4.74 6.27 3.86
N ALA A 162 -4.92 6.39 5.17
CA ALA A 162 -5.25 7.64 5.85
C ALA A 162 -4.04 8.60 6.00
N THR A 163 -2.81 8.09 5.90
CA THR A 163 -1.59 8.91 6.04
C THR A 163 -1.32 9.68 4.76
N SER A 164 -1.19 10.99 4.84
CA SER A 164 -0.71 11.88 3.77
C SER A 164 0.81 12.06 3.83
N GLY A 165 1.40 12.67 2.80
CA GLY A 165 2.78 13.10 2.76
C GLY A 165 3.64 12.41 1.71
N LEU A 166 4.98 12.54 1.84
CA LEU A 166 5.94 12.19 0.82
C LEU A 166 5.98 10.69 0.52
N LEU A 167 5.74 10.36 -0.74
CA LEU A 167 5.85 9.01 -1.28
C LEU A 167 6.89 9.00 -2.40
N LEU A 168 7.96 8.21 -2.23
CA LEU A 168 8.99 8.02 -3.23
C LEU A 168 8.67 6.81 -4.10
N LEU A 169 8.67 7.03 -5.42
CA LEU A 169 8.53 5.97 -6.42
C LEU A 169 9.78 5.94 -7.31
N THR A 170 10.20 4.74 -7.70
CA THR A 170 11.23 4.57 -8.72
C THR A 170 10.58 4.52 -10.10
N LYS A 171 11.20 5.18 -11.09
CA LYS A 171 10.70 5.28 -12.48
C LYS A 171 11.15 4.11 -13.35
N ARG A 172 12.22 3.41 -12.96
CA ARG A 172 12.83 2.31 -13.71
C ARG A 172 12.98 1.07 -12.84
N ARG A 173 12.83 -0.09 -13.44
CA ARG A 173 12.87 -1.39 -12.77
C ARG A 173 14.22 -1.71 -12.15
N GLU A 174 15.30 -1.33 -12.85
CA GLU A 174 16.67 -1.68 -12.49
C GLU A 174 17.11 -1.12 -11.14
N ILE A 175 16.55 0.04 -10.76
CA ILE A 175 16.91 0.74 -9.51
C ILE A 175 16.02 0.40 -8.33
N ARG A 176 14.88 -0.30 -8.54
CA ARG A 176 13.90 -0.61 -7.48
C ARG A 176 14.54 -1.25 -6.25
N GLY A 177 15.38 -2.28 -6.50
CA GLY A 177 16.02 -3.02 -5.42
C GLY A 177 16.89 -2.12 -4.55
N ALA A 178 17.70 -1.25 -5.16
CA ALA A 178 18.57 -0.34 -4.43
C ALA A 178 17.76 0.61 -3.52
N TYR A 179 16.70 1.24 -4.05
CA TYR A 179 15.87 2.13 -3.24
C TYR A 179 15.08 1.41 -2.14
N GLN A 180 14.56 0.21 -2.41
CA GLN A 180 13.88 -0.60 -1.38
C GLN A 180 14.85 -1.04 -0.28
N GLU A 181 16.09 -1.35 -0.61
CA GLU A 181 17.13 -1.70 0.36
C GLU A 181 17.50 -0.54 1.30
N LEU A 182 17.49 0.72 0.83
CA LEU A 182 17.72 1.89 1.70
C LEU A 182 16.68 1.92 2.86
N PHE A 183 15.41 1.68 2.55
CA PHE A 183 14.37 1.58 3.58
C PHE A 183 14.54 0.34 4.47
N ALA A 184 14.87 -0.81 3.89
CA ALA A 184 15.08 -2.06 4.63
C ALA A 184 16.28 -1.97 5.60
N ARG A 185 17.35 -1.29 5.20
CA ARG A 185 18.56 -1.05 5.98
C ARG A 185 18.44 0.13 6.94
N ARG A 186 17.29 0.84 6.93
CA ARG A 186 17.07 2.04 7.76
C ARG A 186 18.03 3.19 7.45
N GLU A 187 18.46 3.30 6.21
CA GLU A 187 19.36 4.36 5.72
C GLU A 187 18.60 5.63 5.28
N VAL A 188 17.26 5.63 5.46
CA VAL A 188 16.37 6.76 5.17
C VAL A 188 15.88 7.36 6.48
N SER A 189 16.18 8.63 6.73
CA SER A 189 15.56 9.39 7.80
C SER A 189 14.13 9.72 7.44
N LYS A 190 13.22 9.48 8.40
CA LYS A 190 11.77 9.70 8.22
C LYS A 190 11.27 10.56 9.37
N GLU A 191 10.44 11.53 9.04
CA GLU A 191 9.77 12.37 10.01
C GLU A 191 8.29 12.42 9.68
N TYR A 192 7.47 12.33 10.73
CA TYR A 192 6.02 12.36 10.64
C TYR A 192 5.46 13.33 11.67
N GLU A 193 4.36 13.96 11.32
CA GLU A 193 3.57 14.73 12.27
C GLU A 193 2.27 13.99 12.59
N ALA A 194 1.85 14.09 13.85
CA ALA A 194 0.57 13.56 14.29
C ALA A 194 -0.08 14.52 15.29
N ILE A 195 -1.40 14.59 15.29
CA ILE A 195 -2.18 15.31 16.29
C ILE A 195 -2.82 14.28 17.23
N ALA A 196 -2.66 14.51 18.53
CA ALA A 196 -3.15 13.62 19.56
C ALA A 196 -3.38 14.40 20.88
N PRO A 197 -3.97 13.79 21.93
CA PRO A 197 -3.99 14.38 23.26
C PRO A 197 -2.59 14.80 23.70
N LEU A 198 -2.49 16.01 24.26
CA LEU A 198 -1.22 16.59 24.69
C LEU A 198 -0.67 15.83 25.89
N LEU A 199 0.52 15.29 25.75
CA LEU A 199 1.33 14.71 26.83
C LEU A 199 2.71 15.35 26.86
N ASP A 200 3.43 15.18 27.96
CA ASP A 200 4.83 15.55 28.03
C ASP A 200 5.65 14.70 27.03
N ALA A 201 6.66 15.31 26.43
CA ALA A 201 7.56 14.59 25.55
C ALA A 201 8.29 13.49 26.33
N PRO A 202 8.31 12.24 25.83
CA PRO A 202 8.99 11.15 26.54
C PRO A 202 10.51 11.38 26.56
N SER A 203 11.15 10.96 27.65
CA SER A 203 12.60 11.08 27.84
C SER A 203 13.40 10.01 27.09
N ALA A 204 12.73 9.01 26.53
CA ALA A 204 13.36 7.89 25.82
C ALA A 204 12.52 7.47 24.61
N PRO A 205 13.13 6.84 23.59
CA PRO A 205 12.40 6.30 22.45
C PRO A 205 11.36 5.27 22.86
N TRP A 206 10.23 5.27 22.17
CA TRP A 206 9.22 4.23 22.30
C TRP A 206 9.70 2.92 21.66
N ARG A 207 9.70 1.86 22.44
CA ARG A 207 10.14 0.53 22.02
C ARG A 207 9.10 -0.51 22.32
N HIS A 208 8.54 -1.14 21.27
CA HIS A 208 7.49 -2.14 21.40
C HIS A 208 7.74 -3.32 20.46
N HIS A 209 7.18 -4.47 20.79
CA HIS A 209 7.04 -5.56 19.86
C HIS A 209 5.68 -5.46 19.18
N LEU A 210 5.69 -5.17 17.88
CA LEU A 210 4.48 -5.05 17.07
C LEU A 210 4.25 -6.30 16.22
N ASP A 211 3.05 -6.85 16.32
CA ASP A 211 2.59 -7.98 15.53
C ASP A 211 1.37 -7.57 14.68
N LYS A 212 1.37 -8.00 13.42
CA LYS A 212 0.29 -7.77 12.46
C LYS A 212 -0.06 -9.05 11.74
N GLN A 213 -1.13 -9.69 12.17
CA GLN A 213 -1.60 -10.93 11.57
C GLN A 213 -2.21 -10.70 10.18
N PRO A 214 -2.01 -11.63 9.23
CA PRO A 214 -2.69 -11.59 7.93
C PRO A 214 -4.21 -11.59 8.12
N GLY A 215 -4.90 -10.69 7.41
CA GLY A 215 -6.37 -10.59 7.47
C GLY A 215 -6.90 -9.68 8.58
N GLU A 216 -6.17 -9.47 9.66
CA GLU A 216 -6.57 -8.57 10.73
C GLU A 216 -6.46 -7.09 10.29
N PRO A 217 -7.40 -6.20 10.65
CA PRO A 217 -7.31 -4.78 10.33
C PRO A 217 -6.25 -4.07 11.16
N ALA A 218 -6.12 -4.41 12.44
CA ALA A 218 -5.22 -3.78 13.42
C ALA A 218 -3.92 -4.56 13.62
N ALA A 219 -2.83 -3.85 13.90
CA ALA A 219 -1.64 -4.40 14.53
C ALA A 219 -1.80 -4.27 16.06
N ARG A 220 -1.05 -5.06 16.82
CA ARG A 220 -1.09 -5.07 18.28
C ARG A 220 0.30 -5.10 18.86
N VAL A 221 0.44 -4.67 20.12
CA VAL A 221 1.64 -4.86 20.92
C VAL A 221 1.61 -6.24 21.54
N ILE A 222 2.74 -6.94 21.51
CA ILE A 222 2.97 -8.16 22.27
C ILE A 222 3.80 -7.76 23.50
N PRO A 223 3.20 -7.70 24.69
CA PRO A 223 3.93 -7.39 25.92
C PRO A 223 5.06 -8.41 26.15
N GLU A 224 6.12 -7.97 26.81
CA GLU A 224 7.26 -8.81 27.23
C GLU A 224 8.08 -9.45 26.09
N ALA A 225 7.71 -9.25 24.81
CA ALA A 225 8.51 -9.69 23.69
C ALA A 225 9.60 -8.65 23.36
N GLU A 226 10.75 -9.12 22.87
CA GLU A 226 11.84 -8.24 22.43
C GLU A 226 11.34 -7.19 21.41
N PRO A 227 11.60 -5.90 21.63
CA PRO A 227 11.12 -4.83 20.75
C PRO A 227 11.61 -5.00 19.32
N ASN A 228 10.69 -4.85 18.36
CA ASN A 228 10.97 -4.85 16.93
C ASN A 228 10.61 -3.53 16.25
N ALA A 229 10.05 -2.58 16.99
CA ALA A 229 9.63 -1.26 16.57
C ALA A 229 10.20 -0.20 17.52
N GLU A 230 10.82 0.82 16.94
CA GLU A 230 11.44 1.92 17.68
C GLU A 230 11.09 3.25 17.02
N THR A 231 10.64 4.24 17.83
CA THR A 231 10.31 5.60 17.40
C THR A 231 10.84 6.61 18.41
N VAL A 232 11.53 7.63 17.93
CA VAL A 232 11.89 8.81 18.72
C VAL A 232 10.77 9.84 18.58
N VAL A 233 10.32 10.40 19.70
CA VAL A 233 9.48 11.61 19.73
C VAL A 233 10.43 12.78 19.78
N ALA A 234 10.57 13.49 18.67
CA ALA A 234 11.52 14.60 18.54
C ALA A 234 10.99 15.90 19.17
N ASP A 235 9.67 16.09 19.10
CA ASP A 235 9.01 17.26 19.70
C ASP A 235 7.55 16.97 20.01
N VAL A 236 7.03 17.67 21.02
CA VAL A 236 5.60 17.74 21.35
C VAL A 236 5.27 19.19 21.66
N THR A 237 4.46 19.81 20.82
CA THR A 237 4.06 21.19 20.96
C THR A 237 2.54 21.30 21.08
N ARG A 238 2.03 22.06 22.05
CA ARG A 238 0.59 22.33 22.17
C ARG A 238 0.07 23.04 20.92
N LEU A 239 -1.10 22.68 20.46
CA LEU A 239 -1.75 23.37 19.36
C LEU A 239 -2.19 24.78 19.75
N ASP A 240 -2.28 25.63 18.73
CA ASP A 240 -2.95 26.93 18.87
C ASP A 240 -4.40 26.73 19.29
N ALA A 241 -4.91 27.59 20.20
CA ALA A 241 -6.25 27.45 20.77
C ALA A 241 -7.35 27.39 19.70
N THR A 242 -7.24 28.17 18.63
CA THR A 242 -8.23 28.21 17.55
C THR A 242 -8.27 26.85 16.80
N VAL A 243 -7.10 26.27 16.56
CA VAL A 243 -6.99 24.94 15.89
C VAL A 243 -7.46 23.84 16.85
N GLU A 244 -7.08 23.94 18.13
CA GLU A 244 -7.49 22.99 19.17
C GLU A 244 -9.03 22.96 19.29
N ASP A 245 -9.69 24.12 19.37
CA ASP A 245 -11.14 24.25 19.48
C ASP A 245 -11.86 23.65 18.25
N ALA A 246 -11.37 23.96 17.06
CA ALA A 246 -11.94 23.45 15.82
C ALA A 246 -11.85 21.91 15.73
N LEU A 247 -10.70 21.34 16.06
CA LEU A 247 -10.48 19.90 16.05
C LEU A 247 -11.26 19.21 17.16
N SER A 248 -11.29 19.78 18.36
CA SER A 248 -12.05 19.25 19.49
C SER A 248 -13.54 19.17 19.18
N SER A 249 -14.09 20.23 18.58
CA SER A 249 -15.49 20.27 18.13
C SER A 249 -15.78 19.22 17.06
N ARG A 250 -14.88 19.09 16.08
CA ARG A 250 -15.06 18.16 14.95
C ARG A 250 -15.00 16.69 15.38
N TYR A 251 -14.05 16.35 16.22
CA TYR A 251 -13.79 14.94 16.63
C TYR A 251 -14.43 14.58 17.98
N GLY A 252 -15.12 15.50 18.64
CA GLY A 252 -15.76 15.26 19.92
C GLY A 252 -14.77 14.90 21.05
N VAL A 253 -13.54 15.43 20.98
CA VAL A 253 -12.52 15.18 22.00
C VAL A 253 -12.47 16.31 23.01
N THR A 254 -12.05 16.00 24.24
CA THR A 254 -11.90 16.97 25.32
C THR A 254 -10.47 16.98 25.82
N GLY A 255 -10.00 18.14 26.29
CA GLY A 255 -8.65 18.34 26.80
C GLY A 255 -7.69 18.89 25.74
N PRO A 256 -6.49 19.23 26.15
CA PRO A 256 -5.50 19.85 25.27
C PRO A 256 -5.00 18.88 24.20
N LEU A 257 -4.77 19.41 23.01
CA LEU A 257 -4.19 18.68 21.88
C LEU A 257 -2.75 19.13 21.60
N GLY A 258 -1.92 18.18 21.19
CA GLY A 258 -0.54 18.41 20.81
C GLY A 258 -0.23 17.95 19.37
N ARG A 259 0.70 18.66 18.75
CA ARG A 259 1.40 18.21 17.55
C ARG A 259 2.66 17.45 17.99
N TYR A 260 2.77 16.23 17.54
CA TYR A 260 3.91 15.35 17.77
C TYR A 260 4.77 15.28 16.52
N VAL A 261 6.08 15.45 16.68
CA VAL A 261 7.08 15.17 15.63
C VAL A 261 7.72 13.83 15.94
N LEU A 262 7.53 12.86 15.03
CA LEU A 262 7.85 11.45 15.23
C LEU A 262 8.91 11.00 14.23
N GLN A 263 9.98 10.40 14.70
CA GLN A 263 11.08 9.87 13.88
C GLN A 263 11.18 8.34 14.06
N PRO A 264 10.46 7.55 13.23
CA PRO A 264 10.52 6.10 13.32
C PRO A 264 11.84 5.56 12.77
N ILE A 265 12.60 4.88 13.63
CA ILE A 265 13.84 4.17 13.26
C ILE A 265 13.51 2.91 12.46
N THR A 266 12.45 2.23 12.82
CA THR A 266 11.91 1.05 12.12
C THR A 266 10.73 1.42 11.24
N GLY A 267 10.15 0.46 10.52
CA GLY A 267 9.02 0.69 9.61
C GLY A 267 7.99 -0.44 9.66
N ARG A 268 7.50 -0.79 10.86
CA ARG A 268 6.47 -1.81 11.03
C ARG A 268 5.11 -1.30 10.58
N THR A 269 4.24 -2.20 10.16
CA THR A 269 2.87 -1.84 9.76
C THR A 269 2.13 -1.18 10.92
N HIS A 270 1.52 -0.02 10.69
CA HIS A 270 0.82 0.81 11.66
C HIS A 270 1.67 1.27 12.86
N GLN A 271 3.02 1.27 12.73
CA GLN A 271 3.92 1.50 13.86
C GLN A 271 3.55 2.73 14.69
N LEU A 272 3.54 3.92 14.09
CA LEU A 272 3.27 5.17 14.81
C LEU A 272 1.87 5.16 15.44
N ARG A 273 0.89 4.65 14.74
CA ARG A 273 -0.51 4.58 15.17
C ARG A 273 -0.68 3.71 16.42
N VAL A 274 -0.05 2.52 16.42
CA VAL A 274 -0.09 1.60 17.57
C VAL A 274 0.71 2.15 18.73
N GLN A 275 1.91 2.66 18.47
CA GLN A 275 2.77 3.21 19.54
C GLN A 275 2.10 4.41 20.20
N MET A 276 1.58 5.36 19.46
CA MET A 276 0.86 6.51 20.02
C MET A 276 -0.37 6.09 20.84
N MET A 277 -1.12 5.08 20.39
CA MET A 277 -2.23 4.54 21.18
C MET A 277 -1.76 3.97 22.52
N VAL A 278 -0.69 3.15 22.50
CA VAL A 278 -0.16 2.50 23.71
C VAL A 278 0.41 3.50 24.69
N GLU A 279 1.01 4.55 24.20
CA GLU A 279 1.55 5.68 24.97
C GLU A 279 0.47 6.71 25.39
N ALA A 280 -0.80 6.33 25.36
CA ALA A 280 -1.94 7.14 25.75
C ALA A 280 -2.18 8.42 24.94
N ALA A 281 -1.58 8.53 23.76
CA ALA A 281 -1.75 9.62 22.80
C ALA A 281 -2.30 9.12 21.44
N PRO A 282 -3.49 8.49 21.37
CA PRO A 282 -4.01 7.97 20.12
C PRO A 282 -4.17 9.09 19.09
N ILE A 283 -3.76 8.83 17.85
CA ILE A 283 -3.82 9.82 16.76
C ILE A 283 -5.28 10.22 16.52
N LEU A 284 -5.52 11.52 16.48
CA LEU A 284 -6.84 12.09 16.28
C LEU A 284 -7.43 11.64 14.95
N GLY A 285 -8.67 11.16 14.96
CA GLY A 285 -9.36 10.68 13.76
C GLY A 285 -8.90 9.31 13.25
N ASP A 286 -8.02 8.58 13.95
CA ASP A 286 -7.65 7.23 13.55
C ASP A 286 -8.86 6.29 13.71
N ARG A 287 -9.23 5.61 12.60
CA ARG A 287 -10.42 4.73 12.56
C ARG A 287 -10.14 3.30 13.03
N ILE A 288 -8.90 2.97 13.34
CA ILE A 288 -8.50 1.63 13.80
C ILE A 288 -8.10 1.67 15.27
N TYR A 289 -7.50 2.77 15.72
CA TYR A 289 -6.96 2.92 17.07
C TYR A 289 -7.55 4.13 17.80
N PRO A 290 -7.90 4.01 19.09
CA PRO A 290 -7.78 2.83 19.94
C PRO A 290 -8.87 1.78 19.68
N THR A 291 -9.94 2.14 18.96
CA THR A 291 -11.09 1.27 18.70
C THR A 291 -11.39 1.21 17.21
N LEU A 292 -11.48 -0.01 16.68
CA LEU A 292 -11.85 -0.23 15.28
C LEU A 292 -13.28 0.26 15.05
N LEU A 293 -13.42 1.30 14.25
CA LEU A 293 -14.71 1.80 13.83
C LEU A 293 -15.30 0.94 12.70
N PRO A 294 -16.63 0.79 12.63
CA PRO A 294 -17.29 0.11 11.52
C PRO A 294 -16.85 0.69 10.16
N ALA A 295 -16.85 -0.17 9.13
CA ALA A 295 -16.69 0.30 7.76
C ALA A 295 -17.93 1.15 7.41
N GLU A 296 -17.77 2.45 7.40
CA GLU A 296 -18.78 3.38 6.90
C GLU A 296 -18.64 3.56 5.40
N THR A 297 -19.71 4.07 4.76
CA THR A 297 -19.60 4.72 3.45
C THR A 297 -18.45 5.71 3.51
N GLU A 298 -17.54 5.65 2.53
CA GLU A 298 -16.35 6.49 2.52
C GLU A 298 -16.74 7.98 2.58
N ASP A 299 -16.57 8.56 3.75
CA ASP A 299 -16.63 10.01 3.96
C ASP A 299 -15.22 10.56 3.77
N PHE A 300 -15.03 11.32 2.70
CA PHE A 300 -13.77 12.01 2.38
C PHE A 300 -13.69 13.41 3.00
N SER A 301 -14.59 13.76 3.90
CA SER A 301 -14.51 15.05 4.59
C SER A 301 -13.32 15.06 5.55
N LEU A 302 -12.42 16.00 5.35
CA LEU A 302 -11.28 16.31 6.22
C LEU A 302 -11.69 17.31 7.30
#